data_42d2e163cdb68f371b1f1989b16c57e0
#
_entry.id   42d2e163cdb68f371b1f1989b16c57e0
#
_cell.length_a   1.000
_cell.length_b   1.000
_cell.length_c   1.000
_cell.angle_alpha   90.00
_cell.angle_beta   90.00
_cell.angle_gamma   90.00
#
_symmetry.space_group_name_H-M   'P 1'
#
loop_
_entity.id
_entity.type
_entity.pdbx_description
1 polymer ?
#
loop_
_entity_poly.entity_id
_entity_poly.type
_entity_poly.pdbx_seq_one_letter_code
_entity_poly.pdbx_strand_id
1 'polypeptide(L)'
;AEGNWTNSKAIHNIDGAEACEQYKFRREKAASADQPKPMLLCEDIAEQKVLLGSQLSEEQEKTLTRFLFNNKDVFAWSANDLYGVNRDVIEHSLNVDPSFRPRKQRLRKMSDDKAEGARNEVKRLLSAGVIREVKYPEWLANTVMVKKANGKWRMCIDFTDLNKACPKDEFPLPRIDSLVDAAASSELMSLLDCYSGYHQIWMKKEDEPKTSFITPSGTYC
;
A
#
# COMPACT_ATOMS: atom_id res chain seq x y z
N ALA A 1 33.60 16.97 3.60
CA ALA A 1 33.13 15.78 4.31
C ALA A 1 32.02 15.17 3.45
N GLU A 2 32.42 14.18 2.66
CA GLU A 2 31.54 13.45 1.75
C GLU A 2 30.71 12.45 2.52
N GLY A 3 29.42 12.71 2.65
CA GLY A 3 28.46 11.78 3.20
C GLY A 3 27.95 10.84 2.11
N ASN A 4 28.44 9.62 2.11
CA ASN A 4 27.97 8.52 1.26
C ASN A 4 26.51 8.17 1.56
N TRP A 5 25.56 8.68 0.79
CA TRP A 5 24.16 8.25 0.78
C TRP A 5 23.95 7.14 -0.24
N THR A 6 24.50 5.96 0.03
CA THR A 6 24.12 4.74 -0.68
C THR A 6 22.99 4.05 0.09
N ASN A 7 21.75 4.50 -0.11
CA ASN A 7 20.58 3.72 0.26
C ASN A 7 19.54 3.82 -0.85
N SER A 8 19.83 3.15 -1.97
CA SER A 8 18.81 2.79 -2.96
C SER A 8 17.99 1.61 -2.41
N LYS A 9 17.16 1.85 -1.39
CA LYS A 9 16.06 0.93 -1.11
C LYS A 9 15.02 1.19 -2.17
N ALA A 10 14.85 0.21 -3.05
CA ALA A 10 13.78 0.14 -4.02
C ALA A 10 12.44 0.59 -3.41
N ILE A 11 11.58 1.19 -4.22
CA ILE A 11 10.20 1.50 -3.87
C ILE A 11 9.51 0.17 -3.59
N HIS A 12 9.60 -0.28 -2.34
CA HIS A 12 8.88 -1.43 -1.85
C HIS A 12 7.62 -0.89 -1.23
N ASN A 13 6.49 -1.44 -1.60
CA ASN A 13 5.19 -1.26 -0.99
C ASN A 13 5.25 -0.33 0.22
N ILE A 14 5.06 0.95 -0.01
CA ILE A 14 4.97 1.92 1.05
C ILE A 14 3.58 1.71 1.66
N ASP A 15 3.46 0.68 2.50
CA ASP A 15 2.52 0.78 3.60
C ASP A 15 3.10 1.89 4.47
N GLY A 16 2.43 3.00 4.64
CA GLY A 16 2.86 4.16 5.43
C GLY A 16 3.30 3.88 6.88
N ALA A 17 3.29 2.60 7.28
CA ALA A 17 3.79 2.09 8.54
C ALA A 17 5.33 2.11 8.66
N GLU A 18 6.10 1.97 7.57
CA GLU A 18 7.56 1.96 7.68
C GLU A 18 8.19 3.34 7.83
N ALA A 19 7.57 4.38 7.27
CA ALA A 19 8.00 5.75 7.55
C ALA A 19 7.76 6.13 9.01
N CYS A 20 6.78 5.50 9.66
CA CYS A 20 6.41 5.75 11.06
C CYS A 20 7.26 4.98 12.08
N GLU A 21 7.98 3.90 11.67
CA GLU A 21 8.83 3.13 12.61
C GLU A 21 10.13 3.84 12.99
N GLN A 22 10.60 4.79 12.17
CA GLN A 22 11.76 5.62 12.55
C GLN A 22 11.38 6.74 13.53
N TYR A 23 10.14 7.13 13.58
CA TYR A 23 9.57 8.04 14.57
C TYR A 23 8.72 7.23 15.55
N LYS A 24 9.37 6.43 16.39
CA LYS A 24 8.78 6.02 17.67
C LYS A 24 8.62 7.29 18.50
N PHE A 25 7.60 8.10 18.21
CA PHE A 25 7.00 8.90 19.25
C PHE A 25 6.67 7.89 20.35
N ARG A 26 7.38 8.00 21.47
CA ARG A 26 6.88 7.46 22.73
C ARG A 26 5.48 8.06 22.86
N ARG A 27 4.47 7.29 22.51
CA ARG A 27 3.14 7.51 23.04
C ARG A 27 3.33 7.32 24.53
N GLU A 28 3.59 8.40 25.25
CA GLU A 28 3.12 8.50 26.60
C GLU A 28 1.67 8.10 26.47
N LYS A 29 1.28 7.02 27.13
CA LYS A 29 -0.11 6.61 27.20
C LYS A 29 -0.85 7.83 27.72
N ALA A 30 -1.51 8.57 26.82
CA ALA A 30 -2.46 9.57 27.21
C ALA A 30 -3.41 8.84 28.17
N ALA A 31 -3.50 9.35 29.38
CA ALA A 31 -4.31 8.79 30.45
C ALA A 31 -5.69 8.47 29.87
N SER A 32 -6.13 7.20 30.00
CA SER A 32 -7.46 6.67 29.72
C SER A 32 -8.16 7.37 28.54
N ALA A 33 -7.72 7.12 27.32
CA ALA A 33 -8.57 7.37 26.18
C ALA A 33 -9.78 6.47 26.34
N ASP A 34 -10.95 7.05 26.59
CA ASP A 34 -12.22 6.35 26.62
C ASP A 34 -12.31 5.47 25.39
N GLN A 35 -12.71 4.22 25.56
CA GLN A 35 -12.74 3.29 24.45
C GLN A 35 -13.74 3.76 23.39
N PRO A 36 -13.33 3.88 22.11
CA PRO A 36 -14.24 4.33 21.08
C PRO A 36 -15.40 3.39 20.91
N LYS A 37 -16.58 3.91 20.59
CA LYS A 37 -17.81 3.16 20.38
C LYS A 37 -17.81 2.58 18.96
N PRO A 38 -17.96 1.26 18.76
CA PRO A 38 -18.13 0.69 17.43
C PRO A 38 -19.54 0.98 16.91
N MET A 39 -19.61 1.48 15.66
CA MET A 39 -20.85 1.69 14.94
C MET A 39 -20.82 0.89 13.64
N LEU A 40 -21.92 0.20 13.30
CA LEU A 40 -22.10 -0.47 12.03
C LEU A 40 -22.53 0.54 10.96
N LEU A 41 -21.81 0.57 9.83
CA LEU A 41 -22.22 1.34 8.66
C LEU A 41 -23.19 0.59 7.76
N CYS A 42 -23.24 -0.74 7.86
CA CYS A 42 -24.20 -1.59 7.18
C CYS A 42 -24.73 -2.62 8.17
N GLU A 43 -26.05 -2.70 8.31
CA GLU A 43 -26.70 -3.62 9.25
C GLU A 43 -26.48 -5.09 8.84
N ASP A 44 -26.35 -5.33 7.52
CA ASP A 44 -26.21 -6.67 6.97
C ASP A 44 -24.77 -7.24 7.02
N ILE A 45 -23.77 -6.41 7.32
CA ILE A 45 -22.36 -6.81 7.28
C ILE A 45 -21.68 -6.41 8.59
N ALA A 46 -21.59 -7.36 9.51
CA ALA A 46 -21.01 -7.17 10.85
C ALA A 46 -19.53 -6.71 10.86
N GLU A 47 -18.83 -6.84 9.74
CA GLU A 47 -17.43 -6.47 9.59
C GLU A 47 -17.24 -4.99 9.23
N GLN A 48 -18.29 -4.32 8.73
CA GLN A 48 -18.24 -2.90 8.33
C GLN A 48 -18.50 -1.98 9.52
N LYS A 49 -17.52 -1.92 10.41
CA LYS A 49 -17.56 -1.11 11.64
C LYS A 49 -16.63 0.09 11.55
N VAL A 50 -17.12 1.25 11.96
CA VAL A 50 -16.32 2.42 12.27
C VAL A 50 -16.29 2.64 13.77
N LEU A 51 -15.24 3.31 14.25
CA LEU A 51 -15.09 3.63 15.65
C LEU A 51 -15.38 5.12 15.85
N LEU A 52 -16.40 5.43 16.61
CA LEU A 52 -16.75 6.80 17.00
C LEU A 52 -16.10 7.16 18.33
N GLY A 53 -15.72 8.44 18.47
CA GLY A 53 -15.23 8.98 19.74
C GLY A 53 -16.29 8.85 20.85
N SER A 54 -15.86 8.43 22.03
CA SER A 54 -16.75 8.21 23.19
C SER A 54 -17.24 9.50 23.84
N GLN A 55 -16.55 10.63 23.59
CA GLN A 55 -16.86 11.95 24.20
C GLN A 55 -17.72 12.84 23.31
N LEU A 56 -18.30 12.30 22.24
CA LEU A 56 -19.22 13.05 21.40
C LEU A 56 -20.54 13.29 22.13
N SER A 57 -21.10 14.50 21.99
CA SER A 57 -22.47 14.76 22.44
C SER A 57 -23.48 13.96 21.59
N GLU A 58 -24.68 13.72 22.07
CA GLU A 58 -25.71 12.99 21.32
C GLU A 58 -26.01 13.62 19.96
N GLU A 59 -25.98 14.95 19.86
CA GLU A 59 -26.22 15.69 18.63
C GLU A 59 -25.05 15.51 17.64
N GLN A 60 -23.82 15.58 18.13
CA GLN A 60 -22.62 15.32 17.34
C GLN A 60 -22.59 13.87 16.86
N GLU A 61 -22.91 12.90 17.72
CA GLU A 61 -22.96 11.49 17.37
C GLU A 61 -24.01 11.23 16.27
N LYS A 62 -25.23 11.77 16.41
CA LYS A 62 -26.29 11.65 15.39
C LYS A 62 -25.90 12.29 14.05
N THR A 63 -25.28 13.47 14.11
CA THR A 63 -24.86 14.19 12.91
C THR A 63 -23.77 13.45 12.18
N LEU A 64 -22.74 12.98 12.91
CA LEU A 64 -21.63 12.20 12.35
C LEU A 64 -22.11 10.85 11.81
N THR A 65 -22.95 10.15 12.54
CA THR A 65 -23.55 8.88 12.11
C THR A 65 -24.29 9.04 10.78
N ARG A 66 -25.13 10.08 10.67
CA ARG A 66 -25.86 10.36 9.43
C ARG A 66 -24.91 10.69 8.28
N PHE A 67 -23.87 11.47 8.53
CA PHE A 67 -22.87 11.81 7.53
C PHE A 67 -22.13 10.58 7.03
N LEU A 68 -21.64 9.72 7.92
CA LEU A 68 -20.93 8.49 7.57
C LEU A 68 -21.83 7.51 6.81
N PHE A 69 -23.09 7.38 7.22
CA PHE A 69 -24.05 6.52 6.54
C PHE A 69 -24.37 7.00 5.12
N ASN A 70 -24.51 8.31 4.92
CA ASN A 70 -24.79 8.90 3.60
C ASN A 70 -23.59 8.80 2.65
N ASN A 71 -22.38 8.61 3.15
CA ASN A 71 -21.13 8.50 2.41
C ASN A 71 -20.46 7.14 2.58
N LYS A 72 -21.23 6.09 2.84
CA LYS A 72 -20.68 4.74 3.08
C LYS A 72 -19.94 4.15 1.88
N ASP A 73 -20.25 4.62 0.69
CA ASP A 73 -19.67 4.25 -0.60
C ASP A 73 -18.21 4.69 -0.78
N VAL A 74 -17.72 5.65 0.05
CA VAL A 74 -16.31 6.07 0.01
C VAL A 74 -15.39 5.16 0.82
N PHE A 75 -15.93 4.22 1.60
CA PHE A 75 -15.16 3.30 2.42
C PHE A 75 -14.93 1.98 1.69
N ALA A 76 -13.68 1.50 1.70
CA ALA A 76 -13.32 0.18 1.22
C ALA A 76 -12.98 -0.74 2.41
N TRP A 77 -13.59 -1.91 2.46
CA TRP A 77 -13.44 -2.90 3.54
C TRP A 77 -12.61 -4.10 3.08
N SER A 78 -12.60 -4.34 1.78
CA SER A 78 -11.90 -5.45 1.14
C SER A 78 -11.26 -5.02 -0.17
N ALA A 79 -10.36 -5.85 -0.70
CA ALA A 79 -9.76 -5.61 -2.02
C ALA A 79 -10.79 -5.62 -3.15
N ASN A 80 -11.95 -6.25 -2.95
CA ASN A 80 -13.02 -6.30 -3.95
C ASN A 80 -13.78 -4.96 -4.07
N ASP A 81 -13.65 -4.08 -3.08
CA ASP A 81 -14.26 -2.75 -3.08
C ASP A 81 -13.39 -1.73 -3.84
N LEU A 82 -12.23 -2.15 -4.34
CA LEU A 82 -11.31 -1.30 -5.09
C LEU A 82 -11.68 -1.32 -6.59
N TYR A 83 -12.43 -0.33 -7.01
CA TYR A 83 -12.80 -0.17 -8.43
C TYR A 83 -11.65 0.37 -9.29
N GLY A 84 -10.59 0.88 -8.65
CA GLY A 84 -9.49 1.58 -9.32
C GLY A 84 -9.89 2.96 -9.85
N VAL A 85 -8.88 3.77 -10.13
CA VAL A 85 -9.09 5.07 -10.79
C VAL A 85 -9.23 4.83 -12.30
N ASN A 86 -10.14 5.57 -12.94
CA ASN A 86 -10.29 5.47 -14.39
C ASN A 86 -8.96 5.81 -15.07
N ARG A 87 -8.55 4.99 -16.05
CA ARG A 87 -7.31 5.16 -16.82
C ARG A 87 -7.23 6.51 -17.55
N ASP A 88 -8.37 7.08 -17.92
CA ASP A 88 -8.43 8.40 -18.57
C ASP A 88 -8.07 9.54 -17.61
N VAL A 89 -8.19 9.31 -16.30
CA VAL A 89 -7.79 10.26 -15.27
C VAL A 89 -6.31 10.14 -14.95
N ILE A 90 -5.84 8.90 -14.70
CA ILE A 90 -4.45 8.62 -14.41
C ILE A 90 -4.11 7.15 -14.67
N GLU A 91 -2.95 6.91 -15.27
CA GLU A 91 -2.29 5.62 -15.26
C GLU A 91 -0.79 5.83 -14.99
N HIS A 92 -0.14 4.84 -14.40
CA HIS A 92 1.29 4.90 -14.13
C HIS A 92 2.08 4.32 -15.31
N SER A 93 3.00 5.10 -15.87
CA SER A 93 3.94 4.66 -16.90
C SER A 93 5.36 4.61 -16.37
N LEU A 94 6.11 3.61 -16.79
CA LEU A 94 7.53 3.46 -16.47
C LEU A 94 8.38 4.16 -17.54
N ASN A 95 9.28 5.04 -17.11
CA ASN A 95 10.25 5.68 -17.97
C ASN A 95 11.51 4.80 -18.08
N VAL A 96 11.37 3.58 -18.60
CA VAL A 96 12.50 2.67 -18.74
C VAL A 96 13.41 3.16 -19.87
N ASP A 97 14.70 3.35 -19.58
CA ASP A 97 15.71 3.69 -20.57
C ASP A 97 15.81 2.58 -21.64
N PRO A 98 15.54 2.87 -22.92
CA PRO A 98 15.56 1.87 -23.99
C PRO A 98 16.93 1.22 -24.22
N SER A 99 18.00 1.89 -23.79
CA SER A 99 19.37 1.35 -23.89
C SER A 99 19.65 0.26 -22.84
N PHE A 100 18.81 0.20 -21.78
CA PHE A 100 18.99 -0.74 -20.69
C PHE A 100 18.43 -2.12 -21.06
N ARG A 101 19.28 -3.15 -21.03
CA ARG A 101 18.84 -4.51 -21.36
C ARG A 101 17.96 -5.09 -20.28
N PRO A 102 16.81 -5.68 -20.63
CA PRO A 102 15.96 -6.40 -19.66
C PRO A 102 16.72 -7.44 -18.85
N ARG A 103 16.36 -7.59 -17.59
CA ARG A 103 16.97 -8.55 -16.68
C ARG A 103 15.94 -9.57 -16.19
N LYS A 104 16.35 -10.85 -16.23
CA LYS A 104 15.59 -11.97 -15.65
C LYS A 104 16.36 -12.52 -14.46
N GLN A 105 15.83 -12.31 -13.26
CA GLN A 105 16.41 -12.89 -12.05
C GLN A 105 16.08 -14.40 -12.01
N ARG A 106 17.03 -15.20 -11.57
CA ARG A 106 16.78 -16.63 -11.31
C ARG A 106 15.93 -16.79 -10.07
N LEU A 107 14.99 -17.74 -10.08
CA LEU A 107 14.16 -18.04 -8.92
C LEU A 107 15.03 -18.34 -7.69
N ARG A 108 14.80 -17.61 -6.61
CA ARG A 108 15.45 -17.86 -5.32
C ARG A 108 14.65 -18.94 -4.56
N LYS A 109 15.37 -19.93 -4.01
CA LYS A 109 14.73 -20.92 -3.13
C LYS A 109 14.20 -20.23 -1.87
N MET A 110 13.06 -20.65 -1.43
CA MET A 110 12.46 -20.21 -0.16
C MET A 110 11.97 -21.42 0.65
N SER A 111 11.81 -21.26 1.97
CA SER A 111 11.26 -22.29 2.83
C SER A 111 9.77 -22.52 2.49
N ASP A 112 9.24 -23.67 2.89
CA ASP A 112 7.86 -24.06 2.62
C ASP A 112 6.85 -23.05 3.17
N ASP A 113 7.07 -22.55 4.38
CA ASP A 113 6.22 -21.51 5.01
C ASP A 113 6.17 -20.22 4.18
N LYS A 114 7.34 -19.79 3.65
CA LYS A 114 7.40 -18.61 2.78
C LYS A 114 6.72 -18.87 1.44
N ALA A 115 6.91 -20.06 0.88
CA ALA A 115 6.28 -20.45 -0.37
C ALA A 115 4.77 -20.53 -0.24
N GLU A 116 4.26 -21.00 0.89
CA GLU A 116 2.83 -21.01 1.20
C GLU A 116 2.28 -19.58 1.38
N GLY A 117 2.98 -18.75 2.12
CA GLY A 117 2.64 -17.33 2.27
C GLY A 117 2.58 -16.61 0.91
N ALA A 118 3.54 -16.89 0.01
CA ALA A 118 3.53 -16.33 -1.33
C ALA A 118 2.34 -16.84 -2.18
N ARG A 119 2.02 -18.14 -2.12
CA ARG A 119 0.85 -18.71 -2.81
C ARG A 119 -0.47 -18.06 -2.37
N ASN A 120 -0.63 -17.88 -1.07
CA ASN A 120 -1.84 -17.27 -0.50
C ASN A 120 -1.99 -15.82 -0.94
N GLU A 121 -0.90 -15.07 -0.95
CA GLU A 121 -0.92 -13.67 -1.40
C GLU A 121 -1.17 -13.54 -2.91
N VAL A 122 -0.54 -14.38 -3.73
CA VAL A 122 -0.80 -14.44 -5.18
C VAL A 122 -2.27 -14.75 -5.45
N LYS A 123 -2.85 -15.74 -4.76
CA LYS A 123 -4.27 -16.08 -4.90
C LYS A 123 -5.17 -14.90 -4.57
N ARG A 124 -4.87 -14.17 -3.48
CA ARG A 124 -5.61 -12.98 -3.08
C ARG A 124 -5.54 -11.87 -4.13
N LEU A 125 -4.34 -11.58 -4.65
CA LEU A 125 -4.12 -10.54 -5.66
C LEU A 125 -4.75 -10.88 -7.03
N LEU A 126 -4.70 -12.16 -7.43
CA LEU A 126 -5.39 -12.65 -8.64
C LEU A 126 -6.91 -12.50 -8.51
N SER A 127 -7.47 -12.90 -7.36
CA SER A 127 -8.92 -12.79 -7.11
C SER A 127 -9.39 -11.34 -7.11
N ALA A 128 -8.53 -10.41 -6.68
CA ALA A 128 -8.80 -8.97 -6.69
C ALA A 128 -8.50 -8.30 -8.05
N GLY A 129 -8.01 -9.05 -9.05
CA GLY A 129 -7.66 -8.50 -10.36
C GLY A 129 -6.47 -7.55 -10.37
N VAL A 130 -5.69 -7.52 -9.27
CA VAL A 130 -4.51 -6.65 -9.14
C VAL A 130 -3.33 -7.15 -9.96
N ILE A 131 -3.23 -8.48 -10.13
CA ILE A 131 -2.20 -9.12 -10.93
C ILE A 131 -2.83 -10.12 -11.91
N ARG A 132 -2.09 -10.48 -12.94
CA ARG A 132 -2.44 -11.53 -13.90
C ARG A 132 -1.24 -12.43 -14.20
N GLU A 133 -1.49 -13.62 -14.70
CA GLU A 133 -0.43 -14.49 -15.20
C GLU A 133 0.21 -13.91 -16.46
N VAL A 134 1.52 -14.10 -16.59
CA VAL A 134 2.29 -13.71 -17.77
C VAL A 134 3.20 -14.83 -18.23
N LYS A 135 3.35 -14.95 -19.57
CA LYS A 135 4.24 -15.95 -20.18
C LYS A 135 5.42 -15.25 -20.84
N TYR A 136 6.62 -15.77 -20.58
CA TYR A 136 7.87 -15.35 -21.21
C TYR A 136 8.17 -13.83 -21.12
N PRO A 137 8.01 -13.17 -19.94
CA PRO A 137 8.32 -11.76 -19.83
C PRO A 137 9.82 -11.52 -20.06
N GLU A 138 10.17 -10.32 -20.53
CA GLU A 138 11.56 -9.91 -20.71
C GLU A 138 12.22 -9.51 -19.40
N TRP A 139 11.45 -8.81 -18.54
CA TRP A 139 11.82 -8.48 -17.17
C TRP A 139 11.26 -9.49 -16.20
N LEU A 140 12.07 -9.93 -15.23
CA LEU A 140 11.60 -10.90 -14.24
C LEU A 140 12.29 -10.66 -12.90
N ALA A 141 11.51 -10.25 -11.92
CA ALA A 141 11.95 -9.99 -10.55
C ALA A 141 11.64 -11.17 -9.61
N ASN A 142 12.37 -11.29 -8.50
CA ASN A 142 12.04 -12.27 -7.46
C ASN A 142 11.07 -11.70 -6.43
N THR A 143 10.31 -12.59 -5.82
CA THR A 143 9.55 -12.30 -4.60
C THR A 143 10.42 -12.46 -3.36
N VAL A 144 10.22 -11.57 -2.40
CA VAL A 144 10.85 -11.60 -1.07
C VAL A 144 9.75 -11.62 -0.02
N MET A 145 9.73 -12.64 0.83
CA MET A 145 8.75 -12.77 1.90
C MET A 145 9.32 -12.23 3.20
N VAL A 146 8.64 -11.23 3.77
CA VAL A 146 9.00 -10.59 5.04
C VAL A 146 7.91 -10.86 6.08
N LYS A 147 8.28 -11.21 7.30
CA LYS A 147 7.35 -11.44 8.39
C LYS A 147 7.05 -10.11 9.09
N LYS A 148 5.78 -9.72 9.16
CA LYS A 148 5.33 -8.54 9.91
C LYS A 148 5.38 -8.82 11.42
N ALA A 149 5.38 -7.77 12.25
CA ALA A 149 5.36 -7.89 13.71
C ALA A 149 4.14 -8.69 14.24
N ASN A 150 3.02 -8.67 13.51
CA ASN A 150 1.82 -9.45 13.82
C ASN A 150 1.89 -10.92 13.36
N GLY A 151 3.04 -11.40 12.91
CA GLY A 151 3.26 -12.76 12.44
C GLY A 151 2.81 -13.07 11.02
N LYS A 152 2.09 -12.18 10.34
CA LYS A 152 1.64 -12.37 8.96
C LYS A 152 2.78 -12.13 7.96
N TRP A 153 2.74 -12.84 6.84
CA TRP A 153 3.68 -12.64 5.74
C TRP A 153 3.30 -11.41 4.91
N ARG A 154 4.35 -10.67 4.47
CA ARG A 154 4.25 -9.63 3.44
C ARG A 154 5.06 -10.10 2.23
N MET A 155 4.45 -10.08 1.07
CA MET A 155 5.14 -10.33 -0.20
C MET A 155 5.66 -9.00 -0.75
N CYS A 156 6.96 -8.92 -1.01
CA CYS A 156 7.62 -7.81 -1.68
C CYS A 156 8.21 -8.30 -3.00
N ILE A 157 8.34 -7.42 -3.97
CA ILE A 157 8.96 -7.72 -5.26
C ILE A 157 10.29 -6.97 -5.37
N ASP A 158 11.34 -7.68 -5.76
CA ASP A 158 12.69 -7.13 -5.90
C ASP A 158 12.87 -6.44 -7.27
N PHE A 159 12.36 -5.23 -7.40
CA PHE A 159 12.49 -4.42 -8.61
C PHE A 159 13.85 -3.69 -8.74
N THR A 160 14.89 -4.14 -8.04
CA THR A 160 16.20 -3.47 -8.07
C THR A 160 16.75 -3.27 -9.48
N ASP A 161 16.62 -4.27 -10.36
CA ASP A 161 17.12 -4.16 -11.73
C ASP A 161 16.24 -3.24 -12.60
N LEU A 162 14.92 -3.31 -12.46
CA LEU A 162 13.98 -2.42 -13.15
C LEU A 162 14.17 -0.96 -12.71
N ASN A 163 14.32 -0.72 -11.42
CA ASN A 163 14.53 0.60 -10.86
C ASN A 163 15.86 1.25 -11.32
N LYS A 164 16.89 0.44 -11.61
CA LYS A 164 18.13 0.95 -12.22
C LYS A 164 17.96 1.41 -13.65
N ALA A 165 16.99 0.83 -14.34
CA ALA A 165 16.68 1.17 -15.72
C ALA A 165 15.73 2.38 -15.85
N CYS A 166 15.10 2.79 -14.74
CA CYS A 166 14.23 3.97 -14.70
C CYS A 166 14.99 5.16 -14.11
N PRO A 167 14.89 6.36 -14.69
CA PRO A 167 15.40 7.57 -14.08
C PRO A 167 14.66 7.81 -12.75
N LYS A 168 15.35 8.40 -11.79
CA LYS A 168 14.71 8.82 -10.55
C LYS A 168 13.80 10.00 -10.82
N ASP A 169 12.65 10.02 -10.15
CA ASP A 169 11.79 11.18 -10.10
C ASP A 169 12.53 12.32 -9.36
N GLU A 170 12.63 13.47 -10.00
CA GLU A 170 13.28 14.65 -9.43
C GLU A 170 12.36 15.39 -8.47
N PHE A 171 11.05 15.05 -8.43
CA PHE A 171 10.10 15.70 -7.54
C PHE A 171 10.41 15.34 -6.08
N PRO A 172 10.75 16.33 -5.23
CA PRO A 172 11.10 16.05 -3.85
C PRO A 172 9.86 15.63 -3.05
N LEU A 173 10.01 14.58 -2.25
CA LEU A 173 8.98 14.25 -1.27
C LEU A 173 8.81 15.40 -0.27
N PRO A 174 7.58 15.73 0.14
CA PRO A 174 7.33 16.72 1.16
C PRO A 174 8.08 16.37 2.46
N ARG A 175 8.69 17.36 3.09
CA ARG A 175 9.30 17.17 4.41
C ARG A 175 8.21 16.98 5.44
N ILE A 176 8.33 15.94 6.26
CA ILE A 176 7.34 15.61 7.30
C ILE A 176 7.17 16.79 8.26
N ASP A 177 8.28 17.44 8.65
CA ASP A 177 8.24 18.63 9.53
C ASP A 177 7.39 19.75 8.94
N SER A 178 7.51 20.01 7.63
CA SER A 178 6.69 21.03 6.95
C SER A 178 5.21 20.67 6.92
N LEU A 179 4.87 19.38 6.83
CA LEU A 179 3.47 18.93 6.92
C LEU A 179 2.91 19.07 8.34
N VAL A 180 3.72 18.76 9.35
CA VAL A 180 3.35 18.95 10.76
C VAL A 180 3.16 20.43 11.07
N ASP A 181 4.08 21.30 10.65
CA ASP A 181 3.99 22.74 10.85
C ASP A 181 2.75 23.32 10.17
N ALA A 182 2.44 22.89 8.95
CA ALA A 182 1.25 23.32 8.23
C ALA A 182 -0.06 22.91 8.92
N ALA A 183 -0.06 21.78 9.63
CA ALA A 183 -1.23 21.26 10.35
C ALA A 183 -1.32 21.82 11.79
N ALA A 184 -0.23 22.27 12.38
CA ALA A 184 -0.15 22.63 13.82
C ALA A 184 -1.03 23.82 14.23
N SER A 185 -1.45 24.67 13.28
CA SER A 185 -2.36 25.79 13.53
C SER A 185 -3.86 25.41 13.49
N SER A 186 -4.18 24.15 13.18
CA SER A 186 -5.57 23.70 13.04
C SER A 186 -6.07 23.10 14.35
N GLU A 187 -7.26 23.54 14.83
CA GLU A 187 -7.90 22.98 16.03
C GLU A 187 -8.37 21.54 15.82
N LEU A 188 -8.74 21.20 14.57
CA LEU A 188 -9.20 19.87 14.18
C LEU A 188 -8.45 19.41 12.92
N MET A 189 -8.04 18.15 12.92
CA MET A 189 -7.40 17.52 11.77
C MET A 189 -8.17 16.26 11.37
N SER A 190 -8.44 16.11 10.08
CA SER A 190 -8.98 14.87 9.51
C SER A 190 -7.87 14.15 8.78
N LEU A 191 -7.66 12.88 9.13
CA LEU A 191 -6.70 12.00 8.49
C LEU A 191 -7.47 10.99 7.62
N LEU A 192 -7.24 11.05 6.32
CA LEU A 192 -7.80 10.12 5.36
C LEU A 192 -6.67 9.26 4.80
N ASP A 193 -6.79 7.95 4.93
CA ASP A 193 -5.83 7.00 4.36
C ASP A 193 -6.50 6.24 3.21
N CYS A 194 -5.83 6.19 2.07
CA CYS A 194 -6.33 5.45 0.91
C CYS A 194 -6.11 3.95 1.10
N TYR A 195 -7.18 3.19 1.20
CA TYR A 195 -7.10 1.73 1.27
C TYR A 195 -6.37 1.18 0.04
N SER A 196 -5.18 0.59 0.25
CA SER A 196 -4.32 0.06 -0.83
C SER A 196 -4.17 1.03 -2.01
N GLY A 197 -3.95 2.33 -1.73
CA GLY A 197 -4.02 3.42 -2.71
C GLY A 197 -3.23 3.19 -3.99
N TYR A 198 -2.04 2.60 -3.89
CA TYR A 198 -1.22 2.26 -5.07
C TYR A 198 -1.88 1.23 -6.01
N HIS A 199 -2.68 0.31 -5.49
CA HIS A 199 -3.39 -0.68 -6.30
C HIS A 199 -4.57 -0.07 -7.05
N GLN A 200 -4.96 1.15 -6.75
CA GLN A 200 -6.04 1.85 -7.43
C GLN A 200 -5.57 2.54 -8.72
N ILE A 201 -4.26 2.75 -8.88
CA ILE A 201 -3.68 3.34 -10.08
C ILE A 201 -3.19 2.24 -10.99
N TRP A 202 -3.78 2.17 -12.17
CA TRP A 202 -3.42 1.15 -13.16
C TRP A 202 -2.04 1.41 -13.74
N MET A 203 -1.29 0.35 -13.95
CA MET A 203 -0.08 0.39 -14.78
C MET A 203 -0.46 0.55 -16.25
N LYS A 204 0.29 1.34 -17.01
CA LYS A 204 0.16 1.39 -18.47
C LYS A 204 0.33 0.00 -19.05
N LYS A 205 -0.56 -0.43 -19.96
CA LYS A 205 -0.60 -1.81 -20.50
C LYS A 205 0.73 -2.28 -21.07
N GLU A 206 1.47 -1.38 -21.72
CA GLU A 206 2.79 -1.67 -22.30
C GLU A 206 3.88 -1.91 -21.24
N ASP A 207 3.67 -1.41 -20.02
CA ASP A 207 4.60 -1.48 -18.92
C ASP A 207 4.28 -2.62 -17.93
N GLU A 208 3.03 -3.11 -17.93
CA GLU A 208 2.63 -4.25 -17.08
C GLU A 208 3.63 -5.43 -17.16
N PRO A 209 4.04 -5.92 -18.37
CA PRO A 209 4.97 -7.02 -18.45
C PRO A 209 6.36 -6.73 -17.89
N LYS A 210 6.75 -5.44 -17.77
CA LYS A 210 8.04 -5.04 -17.20
C LYS A 210 8.08 -5.22 -15.68
N THR A 211 6.90 -5.23 -15.03
CA THR A 211 6.77 -5.49 -13.59
C THR A 211 6.62 -6.96 -13.23
N SER A 212 6.96 -7.86 -14.16
CA SER A 212 6.79 -9.29 -13.94
C SER A 212 7.67 -9.81 -12.82
N PHE A 213 7.10 -10.74 -12.06
CA PHE A 213 7.79 -11.38 -10.95
C PHE A 213 7.51 -12.89 -10.92
N ILE A 214 8.47 -13.64 -10.37
CA ILE A 214 8.42 -15.08 -10.27
C ILE A 214 8.16 -15.53 -8.83
N THR A 215 7.29 -16.50 -8.69
CA THR A 215 6.97 -17.19 -7.44
C THR A 215 7.11 -18.71 -7.63
N PRO A 216 7.06 -19.51 -6.55
CA PRO A 216 6.98 -20.96 -6.70
C PRO A 216 5.77 -21.46 -7.49
N SER A 217 4.71 -20.64 -7.61
CA SER A 217 3.46 -21.03 -8.29
C SER A 217 3.41 -20.62 -9.76
N GLY A 218 4.26 -19.70 -10.21
CA GLY A 218 4.24 -19.18 -11.58
C GLY A 218 4.80 -17.78 -11.69
N THR A 219 4.55 -17.15 -12.84
CA THR A 219 5.02 -15.81 -13.19
C THR A 219 3.82 -14.90 -13.42
N TYR A 220 3.85 -13.73 -12.82
CA TYR A 220 2.75 -12.78 -12.76
C TYR A 220 3.24 -11.35 -13.03
N CYS A 221 2.36 -10.47 -13.45
CA CYS A 221 2.61 -9.03 -13.53
C CYS A 221 1.39 -8.24 -13.06
#